data_08b574a2848dc59f63c796873645a191
#
_entry.id   08b574a2848dc59f63c796873645a191
#
_cell.length_a   1.000
_cell.length_b   1.000
_cell.length_c   1.000
_cell.angle_alpha   90.00
_cell.angle_beta   90.00
_cell.angle_gamma   90.00
#
_symmetry.space_group_name_H-M   'P 1'
#
loop_
_entity.id
_entity.type
_entity.pdbx_description
1 polymer ?
#
loop_
_entity_poly.entity_id
_entity_poly.type
_entity_poly.pdbx_seq_one_letter_code
_entity_poly.pdbx_strand_id
1 'polypeptide(L)'
;MTAQKHAAPWLHVGRPYYIIALVMEFNLSTDIESISWKELACLFELAPLGKRREPEILEVAFRNSLLRVFAFHGAKLVGAGRALSDGVWRAAIYDVAVLPEYQGKGVGSKIIRHLINAAKVDVIMLYAVPGKSKYYERFGFRKMATAMAIMPNEEEARKRGLLE
;
A
#
# COMPACT_ATOMS: atom_id res chain seq x y z
N MET A 1 39.47 -22.56 -65.05
CA MET A 1 39.89 -21.81 -63.85
C MET A 1 38.61 -21.57 -63.02
N THR A 2 38.43 -22.37 -62.02
CA THR A 2 37.22 -22.46 -61.21
C THR A 2 37.41 -21.67 -59.92
N ALA A 3 36.59 -20.67 -59.71
CA ALA A 3 36.56 -19.91 -58.46
C ALA A 3 35.54 -20.49 -57.53
N GLN A 4 36.05 -21.06 -56.45
CA GLN A 4 35.30 -21.68 -55.38
C GLN A 4 34.75 -20.60 -54.40
N LYS A 5 33.44 -20.46 -54.31
CA LYS A 5 32.78 -19.62 -53.31
C LYS A 5 32.72 -20.32 -51.98
N HIS A 6 33.43 -19.79 -50.99
CA HIS A 6 33.31 -20.21 -49.62
C HIS A 6 32.01 -19.64 -49.05
N ALA A 7 31.11 -20.51 -48.66
CA ALA A 7 29.94 -20.14 -47.83
C ALA A 7 30.38 -20.00 -46.39
N ALA A 8 30.06 -18.86 -45.76
CA ALA A 8 30.25 -18.65 -44.34
C ALA A 8 29.06 -19.31 -43.59
N PRO A 9 29.32 -20.16 -42.60
CA PRO A 9 28.31 -20.64 -41.68
C PRO A 9 28.20 -19.69 -40.50
N TRP A 10 27.12 -19.75 -39.78
CA TRP A 10 26.83 -19.14 -38.49
C TRP A 10 25.95 -17.89 -38.52
N LEU A 11 24.69 -18.06 -38.66
CA LEU A 11 23.71 -17.26 -38.00
C LEU A 11 22.82 -18.14 -37.11
N HIS A 12 23.35 -18.51 -35.96
CA HIS A 12 22.48 -18.91 -34.85
C HIS A 12 21.92 -17.62 -34.24
N VAL A 13 20.78 -17.25 -34.75
CA VAL A 13 19.95 -16.21 -34.11
C VAL A 13 19.41 -16.84 -32.83
N GLY A 14 20.10 -16.59 -31.73
CA GLY A 14 19.59 -16.90 -30.42
C GLY A 14 18.23 -16.24 -30.23
N ARG A 15 17.21 -17.06 -30.03
CA ARG A 15 15.87 -16.57 -29.67
C ARG A 15 16.03 -15.69 -28.43
N PRO A 16 15.55 -14.44 -28.43
CA PRO A 16 15.52 -13.66 -27.21
C PRO A 16 14.60 -14.41 -26.23
N TYR A 17 15.16 -14.92 -25.16
CA TYR A 17 14.37 -15.37 -24.01
C TYR A 17 13.70 -14.13 -23.43
N TYR A 18 12.46 -13.85 -23.85
CA TYR A 18 11.59 -12.94 -23.14
C TYR A 18 11.31 -13.60 -21.79
N ILE A 19 12.02 -13.19 -20.77
CA ILE A 19 11.61 -13.40 -19.39
C ILE A 19 10.32 -12.56 -19.26
N ILE A 20 9.18 -13.23 -19.46
CA ILE A 20 7.89 -12.67 -19.06
C ILE A 20 7.98 -12.59 -17.54
N ALA A 21 8.44 -11.45 -17.02
CA ALA A 21 8.30 -11.17 -15.61
C ALA A 21 6.79 -11.27 -15.34
N LEU A 22 6.39 -12.26 -14.57
CA LEU A 22 5.01 -12.46 -14.16
C LEU A 22 4.65 -11.23 -13.32
N VAL A 23 4.10 -10.19 -13.96
CA VAL A 23 3.63 -9.00 -13.27
C VAL A 23 2.45 -9.45 -12.44
N MET A 24 2.65 -9.52 -11.13
CA MET A 24 1.56 -9.83 -10.21
C MET A 24 0.50 -8.74 -10.34
N GLU A 25 -0.67 -9.11 -10.82
CA GLU A 25 -1.78 -8.19 -10.97
C GLU A 25 -2.54 -8.10 -9.66
N PHE A 26 -2.76 -6.87 -9.20
CA PHE A 26 -3.53 -6.57 -7.99
C PHE A 26 -4.74 -5.74 -8.35
N ASN A 27 -5.90 -6.26 -8.02
CA ASN A 27 -7.17 -5.57 -8.19
C ASN A 27 -7.51 -4.75 -6.94
N LEU A 28 -8.02 -3.54 -7.14
CA LEU A 28 -8.49 -2.68 -6.05
C LEU A 28 -10.02 -2.68 -6.05
N SER A 29 -10.60 -2.78 -4.85
CA SER A 29 -12.04 -2.63 -4.62
C SER A 29 -12.29 -1.61 -3.51
N THR A 30 -13.36 -0.86 -3.62
CA THR A 30 -13.88 0.02 -2.56
C THR A 30 -15.19 -0.52 -1.97
N ASP A 31 -15.66 -1.66 -2.48
CA ASP A 31 -16.86 -2.31 -2.02
C ASP A 31 -16.64 -2.91 -0.63
N ILE A 32 -17.35 -2.35 0.34
CA ILE A 32 -17.25 -2.73 1.75
C ILE A 32 -18.13 -3.94 2.09
N GLU A 33 -19.15 -4.19 1.29
CA GLU A 33 -20.09 -5.26 1.56
C GLU A 33 -19.52 -6.65 1.18
N SER A 34 -18.53 -6.67 0.30
CA SER A 34 -17.85 -7.91 -0.11
C SER A 34 -16.71 -8.32 0.83
N ILE A 35 -16.41 -7.55 1.89
CA ILE A 35 -15.23 -7.77 2.72
C ILE A 35 -15.50 -8.73 3.87
N SER A 36 -14.67 -9.74 3.99
CA SER A 36 -14.57 -10.56 5.21
C SER A 36 -13.78 -9.80 6.28
N TRP A 37 -14.48 -9.31 7.30
CA TRP A 37 -13.85 -8.59 8.42
C TRP A 37 -12.87 -9.48 9.20
N LYS A 38 -13.10 -10.80 9.21
CA LYS A 38 -12.16 -11.76 9.79
C LYS A 38 -10.86 -11.84 8.99
N GLU A 39 -10.94 -11.85 7.66
CA GLU A 39 -9.74 -11.82 6.80
C GLU A 39 -9.00 -10.49 6.95
N LEU A 40 -9.72 -9.38 7.04
CA LEU A 40 -9.12 -8.08 7.28
C LEU A 40 -8.41 -8.04 8.64
N ALA A 41 -9.01 -8.59 9.71
CA ALA A 41 -8.39 -8.69 11.02
C ALA A 41 -7.09 -9.53 10.98
N CYS A 42 -7.09 -10.68 10.30
CA CYS A 42 -5.89 -11.48 10.06
C CYS A 42 -4.82 -10.70 9.29
N LEU A 43 -5.20 -9.96 8.26
CA LEU A 43 -4.27 -9.12 7.51
C LEU A 43 -3.60 -8.08 8.42
N PHE A 44 -4.36 -7.42 9.29
CA PHE A 44 -3.83 -6.43 10.23
C PHE A 44 -2.94 -7.05 11.31
N GLU A 45 -3.26 -8.26 11.75
CA GLU A 45 -2.45 -9.01 12.72
C GLU A 45 -1.08 -9.40 12.12
N LEU A 46 -1.05 -9.83 10.86
CA LEU A 46 0.17 -10.22 10.16
C LEU A 46 0.99 -9.01 9.68
N ALA A 47 0.33 -7.89 9.37
CA ALA A 47 1.01 -6.66 8.99
C ALA A 47 1.59 -5.97 10.23
N PRO A 48 2.77 -5.31 10.14
CA PRO A 48 3.43 -4.69 11.29
C PRO A 48 2.77 -3.35 11.68
N LEU A 49 1.46 -3.34 11.93
CA LEU A 49 0.68 -2.15 12.30
C LEU A 49 0.35 -2.06 13.80
N GLY A 50 0.86 -2.98 14.61
CA GLY A 50 0.67 -2.95 16.06
C GLY A 50 -0.22 -4.07 16.58
N LYS A 51 -1.16 -3.75 17.48
CA LYS A 51 -1.99 -4.73 18.18
C LYS A 51 -3.03 -5.35 17.24
N ARG A 52 -3.38 -6.62 17.52
CA ARG A 52 -4.56 -7.28 16.95
C ARG A 52 -5.78 -6.38 17.12
N ARG A 53 -6.62 -6.34 16.10
CA ARG A 53 -7.88 -5.60 16.08
C ARG A 53 -9.03 -6.57 15.87
N GLU A 54 -10.10 -6.41 16.66
CA GLU A 54 -11.28 -7.24 16.51
C GLU A 54 -12.02 -6.89 15.20
N PRO A 55 -12.59 -7.91 14.50
CA PRO A 55 -13.27 -7.70 13.22
C PRO A 55 -14.36 -6.63 13.28
N GLU A 56 -15.13 -6.60 14.35
CA GLU A 56 -16.26 -5.66 14.57
C GLU A 56 -15.74 -4.20 14.71
N ILE A 57 -14.59 -4.03 15.34
CA ILE A 57 -13.96 -2.70 15.49
C ILE A 57 -13.41 -2.22 14.15
N LEU A 58 -12.82 -3.14 13.35
CA LEU A 58 -12.37 -2.81 12.00
C LEU A 58 -13.55 -2.43 11.10
N GLU A 59 -14.66 -3.16 11.18
CA GLU A 59 -15.87 -2.83 10.43
C GLU A 59 -16.34 -1.42 10.73
N VAL A 60 -16.48 -1.06 12.00
CA VAL A 60 -16.88 0.29 12.41
C VAL A 60 -15.92 1.34 11.87
N ALA A 61 -14.59 1.12 12.00
CA ALA A 61 -13.59 2.06 11.54
C ALA A 61 -13.62 2.27 10.02
N PHE A 62 -13.77 1.19 9.25
CA PHE A 62 -13.83 1.26 7.80
C PHE A 62 -15.16 1.83 7.28
N ARG A 63 -16.30 1.49 7.92
CA ARG A 63 -17.61 2.08 7.56
C ARG A 63 -17.66 3.58 7.83
N ASN A 64 -17.03 4.04 8.90
CA ASN A 64 -16.94 5.46 9.26
C ASN A 64 -15.85 6.23 8.46
N SER A 65 -15.13 5.56 7.57
CA SER A 65 -14.14 6.21 6.71
C SER A 65 -14.77 6.58 5.37
N LEU A 66 -14.68 7.85 4.98
CA LEU A 66 -15.19 8.31 3.68
C LEU A 66 -14.50 7.57 2.53
N LEU A 67 -13.20 7.34 2.66
CA LEU A 67 -12.39 6.64 1.66
C LEU A 67 -11.83 5.35 2.24
N ARG A 68 -11.94 4.29 1.47
CA ARG A 68 -11.40 2.97 1.80
C ARG A 68 -11.04 2.22 0.52
N VAL A 69 -10.07 1.32 0.62
CA VAL A 69 -9.64 0.51 -0.51
C VAL A 69 -9.10 -0.82 -0.01
N PHE A 70 -9.42 -1.86 -0.71
CA PHE A 70 -8.98 -3.23 -0.48
C PHE A 70 -8.24 -3.73 -1.72
N ALA A 71 -7.08 -4.35 -1.53
CA ALA A 71 -6.28 -4.89 -2.61
C ALA A 71 -6.35 -6.41 -2.61
N PHE A 72 -6.60 -6.99 -3.77
CA PHE A 72 -6.73 -8.43 -3.97
C PHE A 72 -5.71 -8.94 -4.96
N HIS A 73 -5.23 -10.16 -4.71
CA HIS A 73 -4.51 -10.99 -5.67
C HIS A 73 -5.37 -12.24 -5.93
N GLY A 74 -6.01 -12.29 -7.09
CA GLY A 74 -7.13 -13.21 -7.31
C GLY A 74 -8.26 -12.93 -6.32
N ALA A 75 -8.68 -13.95 -5.57
CA ALA A 75 -9.69 -13.82 -4.52
C ALA A 75 -9.11 -13.49 -3.14
N LYS A 76 -7.78 -13.51 -2.96
CA LYS A 76 -7.12 -13.29 -1.66
C LYS A 76 -7.00 -11.81 -1.35
N LEU A 77 -7.49 -11.38 -0.19
CA LEU A 77 -7.25 -10.04 0.35
C LEU A 77 -5.78 -9.93 0.77
N VAL A 78 -5.03 -9.01 0.14
CA VAL A 78 -3.57 -8.88 0.34
C VAL A 78 -3.17 -7.51 0.89
N GLY A 79 -4.09 -6.55 0.90
CA GLY A 79 -3.83 -5.24 1.46
C GLY A 79 -5.10 -4.44 1.65
N ALA A 80 -5.05 -3.43 2.51
CA ALA A 80 -6.14 -2.49 2.74
C ALA A 80 -5.60 -1.13 3.15
N GLY A 81 -6.45 -0.11 3.06
CA GLY A 81 -6.17 1.22 3.55
C GLY A 81 -7.46 2.04 3.61
N ARG A 82 -7.47 3.05 4.46
CA ARG A 82 -8.63 3.96 4.59
C ARG A 82 -8.18 5.40 4.80
N ALA A 83 -9.09 6.35 4.58
CA ALA A 83 -8.87 7.73 4.97
C ALA A 83 -10.16 8.35 5.51
N LEU A 84 -10.00 9.12 6.58
CA LEU A 84 -11.00 10.06 7.05
C LEU A 84 -10.90 11.34 6.21
N SER A 85 -12.01 11.93 5.84
CA SER A 85 -12.02 13.17 5.08
C SER A 85 -13.31 13.93 5.32
N ASP A 86 -13.24 15.25 5.24
CA ASP A 86 -14.42 16.13 5.18
C ASP A 86 -15.01 16.24 3.77
N GLY A 87 -14.31 15.68 2.78
CA GLY A 87 -14.70 15.71 1.37
C GLY A 87 -14.47 17.05 0.69
N VAL A 88 -13.86 18.04 1.37
CA VAL A 88 -13.70 19.42 0.88
C VAL A 88 -12.26 19.89 0.99
N TRP A 89 -11.69 19.91 2.20
CA TRP A 89 -10.39 20.51 2.44
C TRP A 89 -9.32 19.53 2.88
N ARG A 90 -9.68 18.51 3.67
CA ARG A 90 -8.70 17.69 4.36
C ARG A 90 -9.02 16.20 4.31
N ALA A 91 -7.96 15.40 4.23
CA ALA A 91 -8.03 13.96 4.44
C ALA A 91 -6.87 13.49 5.32
N ALA A 92 -7.09 12.44 6.10
CA ALA A 92 -6.06 11.77 6.86
C ALA A 92 -6.06 10.28 6.53
N ILE A 93 -4.95 9.78 5.97
CA ILE A 93 -4.78 8.36 5.62
C ILE A 93 -4.41 7.58 6.87
N TYR A 94 -5.11 6.48 7.08
CA TYR A 94 -4.91 5.53 8.17
C TYR A 94 -4.85 4.10 7.67
N ASP A 95 -4.27 3.24 8.50
CA ASP A 95 -4.42 1.79 8.39
C ASP A 95 -4.06 1.21 7.02
N VAL A 96 -2.97 1.71 6.43
CA VAL A 96 -2.41 1.11 5.21
C VAL A 96 -1.63 -0.15 5.59
N ALA A 97 -2.20 -1.30 5.28
CA ALA A 97 -1.65 -2.61 5.60
C ALA A 97 -1.45 -3.45 4.34
N VAL A 98 -0.40 -4.25 4.31
CA VAL A 98 -0.11 -5.22 3.24
C VAL A 98 0.46 -6.47 3.88
N LEU A 99 -0.04 -7.65 3.49
CA LEU A 99 0.49 -8.92 3.94
C LEU A 99 2.00 -9.01 3.69
N PRO A 100 2.80 -9.56 4.62
CA PRO A 100 4.25 -9.60 4.53
C PRO A 100 4.77 -10.13 3.19
N GLU A 101 4.20 -11.23 2.69
CA GLU A 101 4.60 -11.87 1.44
C GLU A 101 4.26 -11.04 0.18
N TYR A 102 3.45 -9.99 0.31
CA TYR A 102 3.10 -9.06 -0.77
C TYR A 102 3.75 -7.69 -0.63
N GLN A 103 4.53 -7.48 0.43
CA GLN A 103 5.31 -6.25 0.58
C GLN A 103 6.44 -6.19 -0.47
N GLY A 104 6.85 -4.98 -0.82
CA GLY A 104 7.85 -4.78 -1.90
C GLY A 104 7.33 -5.00 -3.33
N LYS A 105 6.10 -5.51 -3.50
CA LYS A 105 5.50 -5.83 -4.81
C LYS A 105 4.56 -4.74 -5.36
N GLY A 106 4.57 -3.56 -4.76
CA GLY A 106 3.80 -2.40 -5.24
C GLY A 106 2.39 -2.25 -4.67
N VAL A 107 1.86 -3.22 -3.91
CA VAL A 107 0.48 -3.19 -3.35
C VAL A 107 0.24 -1.94 -2.52
N GLY A 108 1.11 -1.64 -1.53
CA GLY A 108 0.98 -0.46 -0.69
C GLY A 108 1.01 0.85 -1.49
N SER A 109 1.82 0.89 -2.56
CA SER A 109 1.88 2.06 -3.44
C SER A 109 0.58 2.24 -4.22
N LYS A 110 -0.05 1.16 -4.70
CA LYS A 110 -1.35 1.21 -5.36
C LYS A 110 -2.44 1.73 -4.40
N ILE A 111 -2.46 1.22 -3.15
CA ILE A 111 -3.40 1.65 -2.11
C ILE A 111 -3.25 3.15 -1.82
N ILE A 112 -2.03 3.62 -1.55
CA ILE A 112 -1.77 5.03 -1.22
C ILE A 112 -2.16 5.95 -2.39
N ARG A 113 -1.75 5.63 -3.62
CA ARG A 113 -2.13 6.40 -4.80
C ARG A 113 -3.63 6.45 -5.01
N HIS A 114 -4.33 5.32 -4.80
CA HIS A 114 -5.78 5.29 -4.87
C HIS A 114 -6.42 6.25 -3.86
N LEU A 115 -6.01 6.20 -2.58
CA LEU A 115 -6.54 7.09 -1.54
C LEU A 115 -6.24 8.57 -1.83
N ILE A 116 -5.03 8.90 -2.30
CA ILE A 116 -4.67 10.27 -2.68
C ILE A 116 -5.57 10.76 -3.83
N ASN A 117 -5.72 9.96 -4.88
CA ASN A 117 -6.51 10.35 -6.05
C ASN A 117 -8.02 10.45 -5.75
N ALA A 118 -8.51 9.61 -4.83
CA ALA A 118 -9.92 9.60 -4.44
C ALA A 118 -10.27 10.75 -3.47
N ALA A 119 -9.31 11.23 -2.68
CA ALA A 119 -9.54 12.24 -1.66
C ALA A 119 -10.02 13.58 -2.25
N LYS A 120 -9.42 14.04 -3.37
CA LYS A 120 -9.79 15.29 -4.09
C LYS A 120 -9.89 16.50 -3.16
N VAL A 121 -8.95 16.64 -2.23
CA VAL A 121 -8.87 17.71 -1.23
C VAL A 121 -7.49 18.36 -1.27
N ASP A 122 -7.38 19.58 -0.73
CA ASP A 122 -6.14 20.36 -0.77
C ASP A 122 -5.02 19.75 0.09
N VAL A 123 -5.37 19.23 1.26
CA VAL A 123 -4.39 18.73 2.23
C VAL A 123 -4.68 17.27 2.59
N ILE A 124 -3.70 16.41 2.33
CA ILE A 124 -3.73 14.99 2.76
C ILE A 124 -2.61 14.75 3.75
N MET A 125 -2.91 14.21 4.91
CA MET A 125 -1.95 13.91 5.97
C MET A 125 -1.94 12.42 6.33
N LEU A 126 -0.90 11.97 7.01
CA LEU A 126 -0.80 10.64 7.60
C LEU A 126 0.17 10.63 8.77
N TYR A 127 0.06 9.61 9.62
CA TYR A 127 1.08 9.26 10.60
C TYR A 127 1.98 8.17 10.04
N ALA A 128 3.24 8.53 9.77
CA ALA A 128 4.23 7.55 9.32
C ALA A 128 4.79 6.78 10.51
N VAL A 129 4.89 5.46 10.38
CA VAL A 129 5.69 4.67 11.33
C VAL A 129 7.13 5.18 11.30
N PRO A 130 7.82 5.31 12.44
CA PRO A 130 9.21 5.75 12.49
C PRO A 130 10.11 5.01 11.50
N GLY A 131 10.96 5.76 10.81
CA GLY A 131 11.82 5.23 9.73
C GLY A 131 11.15 5.07 8.36
N LYS A 132 9.84 5.29 8.23
CA LYS A 132 9.12 5.14 6.94
C LYS A 132 8.87 6.46 6.19
N SER A 133 9.38 7.60 6.65
CA SER A 133 9.16 8.90 6.00
C SER A 133 9.56 8.88 4.53
N LYS A 134 10.75 8.35 4.19
CA LYS A 134 11.23 8.23 2.79
C LYS A 134 10.27 7.45 1.88
N TYR A 135 9.55 6.49 2.44
CA TYR A 135 8.54 5.75 1.67
C TYR A 135 7.39 6.67 1.24
N TYR A 136 6.92 7.56 2.12
CA TYR A 136 5.81 8.46 1.83
C TYR A 136 6.24 9.70 1.03
N GLU A 137 7.50 10.14 1.14
CA GLU A 137 8.05 11.23 0.34
C GLU A 137 7.93 10.99 -1.17
N ARG A 138 7.94 9.72 -1.60
CA ARG A 138 7.74 9.32 -3.00
C ARG A 138 6.35 9.67 -3.56
N PHE A 139 5.39 9.89 -2.69
CA PHE A 139 4.02 10.29 -3.02
C PHE A 139 3.79 11.79 -2.84
N GLY A 140 4.82 12.55 -2.51
CA GLY A 140 4.73 13.99 -2.31
C GLY A 140 4.55 14.43 -0.86
N PHE A 141 4.45 13.49 0.10
CA PHE A 141 4.33 13.87 1.52
C PHE A 141 5.61 14.52 2.04
N ARG A 142 5.46 15.44 2.97
CA ARG A 142 6.55 16.11 3.71
C ARG A 142 6.22 16.06 5.19
N LYS A 143 7.26 16.10 6.04
CA LYS A 143 7.08 16.16 7.49
C LYS A 143 6.36 17.45 7.88
N MET A 144 5.39 17.33 8.77
CA MET A 144 4.71 18.48 9.36
C MET A 144 5.49 18.96 10.59
N ALA A 145 5.70 20.26 10.66
CA ALA A 145 6.37 20.88 11.81
C ALA A 145 5.40 21.22 12.97
N THR A 146 4.10 21.25 12.71
CA THR A 146 3.07 21.79 13.63
C THR A 146 2.04 20.75 14.05
N ALA A 147 2.26 19.46 13.74
CA ALA A 147 1.34 18.40 14.14
C ALA A 147 1.43 18.14 15.64
N MET A 148 0.29 18.04 16.32
CA MET A 148 0.17 17.71 17.73
C MET A 148 -0.83 16.58 17.92
N ALA A 149 -0.61 15.73 18.91
CA ALA A 149 -1.50 14.63 19.25
C ALA A 149 -1.64 14.47 20.75
N ILE A 150 -2.82 14.01 21.19
CA ILE A 150 -3.03 13.52 22.55
C ILE A 150 -2.86 12.00 22.48
N MET A 151 -1.92 11.46 23.23
CA MET A 151 -1.64 10.02 23.31
C MET A 151 -2.07 9.47 24.66
N PRO A 152 -2.75 8.30 24.69
CA PRO A 152 -3.17 7.66 25.96
C PRO A 152 -2.00 7.33 26.89
N ASN A 153 -0.83 7.06 26.31
CA ASN A 153 0.41 6.76 27.03
C ASN A 153 1.57 7.47 26.31
N GLU A 154 1.94 8.65 26.80
CA GLU A 154 3.00 9.46 26.22
C GLU A 154 4.38 8.79 26.33
N GLU A 155 4.68 8.13 27.45
CA GLU A 155 5.97 7.47 27.66
C GLU A 155 6.20 6.38 26.61
N GLU A 156 5.19 5.55 26.36
CA GLU A 156 5.25 4.52 25.34
C GLU A 156 5.32 5.15 23.93
N ALA A 157 4.61 6.23 23.70
CA ALA A 157 4.64 6.95 22.41
C ALA A 157 6.04 7.53 22.12
N ARG A 158 6.73 8.08 23.14
CA ARG A 158 8.13 8.55 23.04
C ARG A 158 9.09 7.40 22.77
N LYS A 159 8.98 6.28 23.51
CA LYS A 159 9.80 5.07 23.28
C LYS A 159 9.66 4.55 21.84
N ARG A 160 8.49 4.69 21.27
CA ARG A 160 8.19 4.30 19.88
C ARG A 160 8.58 5.36 18.85
N GLY A 161 9.06 6.53 19.27
CA GLY A 161 9.43 7.65 18.38
C GLY A 161 8.23 8.30 17.68
N LEU A 162 7.05 8.27 18.32
CA LEU A 162 5.82 8.92 17.83
C LEU A 162 5.66 10.35 18.37
N LEU A 163 6.29 10.66 19.49
CA LEU A 163 6.41 12.02 20.09
C LEU A 163 7.89 12.37 20.25
N GLU A 164 8.18 13.69 20.22
CA GLU A 164 9.49 14.28 20.54
C GLU A 164 9.78 14.25 22.02
#